data_2c0bdadd8d639b4642fc124704bcce3f
#
_entry.id   2c0bdadd8d639b4642fc124704bcce3f
#
_cell.length_a   1.000
_cell.length_b   1.000
_cell.length_c   1.000
_cell.angle_alpha   90.00
_cell.angle_beta   90.00
_cell.angle_gamma   90.00
#
_symmetry.space_group_name_H-M   'P 1'
#
loop_
_entity.id
_entity.type
_entity.pdbx_description
1 polymer ?
#
loop_
_entity_poly.entity_id
_entity_poly.type
_entity_poly.pdbx_seq_one_letter_code
_entity_poly.pdbx_strand_id
1 'polypeptide(L)'
;YADLLNPALKGKIAMADPSKSSSSYEHLINMLYAMGNGNPDAGWSYVESFCKNLDGKLLSGSSAVYKGVADGEYAVGCTFEEGGAKYVADGAPVKLVYMKEGVISKPDGIYIIKNAKHMENAKKFIDFITSKEAQTLITQELHRRSVRDDVAPPKGLLEKSQIKIIDDEESVVEKNKKSWLDKFKDVFTSVQ
;
A
#
# COMPACT_ATOMS: atom_id res chain seq x y z
N TYR A 1 10.86 -7.69 1.69
CA TYR A 1 10.12 -8.25 2.84
C TYR A 1 11.00 -9.06 3.77
N ALA A 2 11.89 -9.91 3.24
CA ALA A 2 12.74 -10.72 4.11
C ALA A 2 13.55 -9.90 5.12
N ASP A 3 14.01 -8.72 4.73
CA ASP A 3 14.78 -7.82 5.59
C ASP A 3 13.97 -7.26 6.78
N LEU A 4 12.63 -7.22 6.68
CA LEU A 4 11.76 -6.80 7.78
C LEU A 4 11.73 -7.79 8.96
N LEU A 5 12.25 -9.00 8.75
CA LEU A 5 12.41 -9.99 9.82
C LEU A 5 13.71 -9.80 10.62
N ASN A 6 14.56 -8.83 10.26
CA ASN A 6 15.78 -8.54 10.99
C ASN A 6 15.44 -8.14 12.45
N PRO A 7 15.98 -8.82 13.48
CA PRO A 7 15.74 -8.50 14.88
C PRO A 7 16.10 -7.05 15.27
N ALA A 8 17.04 -6.41 14.56
CA ALA A 8 17.39 -5.01 14.78
C ALA A 8 16.24 -4.03 14.47
N LEU A 9 15.22 -4.48 13.73
CA LEU A 9 14.02 -3.72 13.41
C LEU A 9 12.86 -3.97 14.39
N LYS A 10 13.02 -4.84 15.38
CA LYS A 10 11.98 -5.13 16.37
C LYS A 10 11.51 -3.85 17.06
N GLY A 11 10.19 -3.60 17.01
CA GLY A 11 9.55 -2.40 17.54
C GLY A 11 9.83 -1.10 16.77
N LYS A 12 10.56 -1.17 15.63
CA LYS A 12 10.90 -0.01 14.77
C LYS A 12 10.21 -0.04 13.41
N ILE A 13 9.24 -0.92 13.23
CA ILE A 13 8.45 -1.02 12.00
C ILE A 13 7.08 -0.38 12.24
N ALA A 14 6.73 0.59 11.44
CA ALA A 14 5.40 1.20 11.43
C ALA A 14 4.48 0.43 10.47
N MET A 15 3.38 -0.08 10.97
CA MET A 15 2.28 -0.65 10.20
C MET A 15 0.95 -0.23 10.83
N ALA A 16 -0.02 0.15 10.02
CA ALA A 16 -1.37 0.38 10.52
C ALA A 16 -2.13 -0.94 10.72
N ASP A 17 -3.16 -0.91 11.54
CA ASP A 17 -4.06 -2.06 11.73
C ASP A 17 -4.79 -2.38 10.41
N PRO A 18 -4.63 -3.57 9.82
CA PRO A 18 -5.28 -3.94 8.56
C PRO A 18 -6.82 -3.91 8.62
N SER A 19 -7.41 -4.01 9.81
CA SER A 19 -8.85 -3.90 9.97
C SER A 19 -9.37 -2.47 9.91
N LYS A 20 -8.48 -1.47 10.05
CA LYS A 20 -8.81 -0.03 10.09
C LYS A 20 -8.23 0.76 8.91
N SER A 21 -7.29 0.19 8.18
CA SER A 21 -6.60 0.84 7.08
C SER A 21 -6.59 -0.05 5.84
N SER A 22 -7.20 0.41 4.76
CA SER A 22 -7.22 -0.32 3.48
C SER A 22 -5.81 -0.53 2.94
N SER A 23 -4.93 0.47 3.00
CA SER A 23 -3.54 0.31 2.55
C SER A 23 -2.76 -0.70 3.39
N SER A 24 -3.06 -0.82 4.67
CA SER A 24 -2.45 -1.86 5.51
C SER A 24 -3.00 -3.25 5.20
N TYR A 25 -4.29 -3.36 4.87
CA TYR A 25 -4.84 -4.60 4.36
C TYR A 25 -4.21 -5.01 3.02
N GLU A 26 -3.99 -4.06 2.11
CA GLU A 26 -3.24 -4.32 0.86
C GLU A 26 -1.80 -4.78 1.14
N HIS A 27 -1.14 -4.26 2.17
CA HIS A 27 0.17 -4.77 2.60
C HIS A 27 0.10 -6.21 3.12
N LEU A 28 -0.94 -6.57 3.85
CA LEU A 28 -1.16 -7.95 4.29
C LEU A 28 -1.31 -8.88 3.08
N ILE A 29 -2.15 -8.51 2.10
CA ILE A 29 -2.32 -9.26 0.84
C ILE A 29 -0.97 -9.39 0.15
N ASN A 30 -0.25 -8.29 0.00
CA ASN A 30 1.06 -8.28 -0.65
C ASN A 30 2.06 -9.22 0.04
N MET A 31 2.12 -9.24 1.37
CA MET A 31 2.95 -10.17 2.14
C MET A 31 2.54 -11.63 1.87
N LEU A 32 1.25 -11.92 1.87
CA LEU A 32 0.74 -13.28 1.64
C LEU A 32 1.12 -13.79 0.26
N TYR A 33 0.93 -12.99 -0.78
CA TYR A 33 1.24 -13.41 -2.16
C TYR A 33 2.75 -13.39 -2.45
N ALA A 34 3.47 -12.33 -2.05
CA ALA A 34 4.90 -12.21 -2.32
C ALA A 34 5.72 -13.28 -1.58
N MET A 35 5.43 -13.49 -0.30
CA MET A 35 6.19 -14.45 0.54
C MET A 35 5.65 -15.86 0.44
N GLY A 36 4.42 -16.03 0.00
CA GLY A 36 3.83 -17.32 -0.35
C GLY A 36 4.11 -17.78 -1.78
N ASN A 37 4.89 -17.00 -2.54
CA ASN A 37 5.23 -17.30 -3.93
C ASN A 37 3.99 -17.52 -4.82
N GLY A 38 2.99 -16.62 -4.67
CA GLY A 38 1.71 -16.66 -5.35
C GLY A 38 0.62 -17.48 -4.63
N ASN A 39 0.97 -18.23 -3.59
CA ASN A 39 0.01 -18.94 -2.75
C ASN A 39 -0.17 -18.21 -1.41
N PRO A 40 -1.29 -17.51 -1.18
CA PRO A 40 -1.48 -16.73 0.04
C PRO A 40 -1.47 -17.57 1.32
N ASP A 41 -1.87 -18.84 1.26
CA ASP A 41 -1.85 -19.72 2.44
C ASP A 41 -0.42 -20.00 2.93
N ALA A 42 0.53 -20.10 2.02
CA ALA A 42 1.94 -20.29 2.35
C ALA A 42 2.61 -19.03 2.94
N GLY A 43 2.04 -17.85 2.69
CA GLY A 43 2.56 -16.56 3.19
C GLY A 43 2.37 -16.33 4.69
N TRP A 44 1.51 -17.07 5.36
CA TRP A 44 1.18 -16.84 6.77
C TRP A 44 2.35 -17.07 7.72
N SER A 45 3.26 -17.97 7.41
CA SER A 45 4.47 -18.18 8.22
C SER A 45 5.37 -16.93 8.26
N TYR A 46 5.44 -16.20 7.14
CA TYR A 46 6.10 -14.91 7.09
C TYR A 46 5.36 -13.87 7.95
N VAL A 47 4.03 -13.77 7.79
CA VAL A 47 3.21 -12.80 8.54
C VAL A 47 3.34 -13.02 10.05
N GLU A 48 3.38 -14.26 10.52
CA GLU A 48 3.64 -14.58 11.94
C GLU A 48 5.00 -14.04 12.40
N SER A 49 6.05 -14.31 11.63
CA SER A 49 7.41 -13.82 11.94
C SER A 49 7.49 -12.30 11.90
N PHE A 50 6.80 -11.66 10.96
CA PHE A 50 6.70 -10.22 10.84
C PHE A 50 5.97 -9.59 12.05
N CYS A 51 4.87 -10.18 12.50
CA CYS A 51 4.13 -9.72 13.67
C CYS A 51 4.99 -9.72 14.96
N LYS A 52 5.93 -10.66 15.10
CA LYS A 52 6.90 -10.66 16.22
C LYS A 52 7.79 -9.41 16.21
N ASN A 53 8.16 -8.92 15.00
CA ASN A 53 8.96 -7.71 14.84
C ASN A 53 8.16 -6.40 15.00
N LEU A 54 6.84 -6.43 14.89
CA LEU A 54 5.99 -5.28 15.23
C LEU A 54 5.99 -4.95 16.72
N ASP A 55 6.36 -5.91 17.58
CA ASP A 55 6.50 -5.73 19.03
C ASP A 55 5.23 -5.16 19.69
N GLY A 56 4.08 -5.73 19.35
CA GLY A 56 2.78 -5.32 19.91
C GLY A 56 2.25 -3.96 19.43
N LYS A 57 2.82 -3.37 18.36
CA LYS A 57 2.45 -2.03 17.89
C LYS A 57 1.76 -2.07 16.54
N LEU A 58 0.53 -1.56 16.50
CA LEU A 58 -0.21 -1.24 15.27
C LEU A 58 -0.75 0.19 15.36
N LEU A 59 -0.55 0.95 14.29
CA LEU A 59 -1.02 2.33 14.20
C LEU A 59 -2.47 2.40 13.74
N SER A 60 -3.14 3.51 14.01
CA SER A 60 -4.56 3.68 13.69
C SER A 60 -4.86 3.89 12.20
N GLY A 61 -3.87 4.33 11.41
CA GLY A 61 -4.05 4.64 10.00
C GLY A 61 -2.74 4.88 9.26
N SER A 62 -2.82 4.89 7.93
CA SER A 62 -1.67 5.02 7.04
C SER A 62 -0.89 6.33 7.21
N SER A 63 -1.57 7.45 7.53
CA SER A 63 -0.90 8.74 7.75
C SER A 63 0.06 8.70 8.94
N ALA A 64 -0.25 7.96 9.99
CA ALA A 64 0.64 7.77 11.11
C ALA A 64 1.87 6.95 10.73
N VAL A 65 1.77 6.03 9.74
CA VAL A 65 2.88 5.20 9.28
C VAL A 65 3.96 6.06 8.61
N TYR A 66 3.64 6.75 7.52
CA TYR A 66 4.64 7.51 6.78
C TYR A 66 5.11 8.76 7.54
N LYS A 67 4.24 9.37 8.34
CA LYS A 67 4.62 10.47 9.21
C LYS A 67 5.62 10.01 10.29
N GLY A 68 5.34 8.92 10.99
CA GLY A 68 6.22 8.39 12.04
C GLY A 68 7.61 8.01 11.52
N VAL A 69 7.72 7.53 10.26
CA VAL A 69 9.04 7.31 9.63
C VAL A 69 9.72 8.63 9.28
N ALA A 70 9.00 9.61 8.74
CA ALA A 70 9.55 10.91 8.41
C ALA A 70 10.06 11.68 9.65
N ASP A 71 9.34 11.54 10.76
CA ASP A 71 9.70 12.14 12.06
C ASP A 71 10.82 11.36 12.80
N GLY A 72 11.25 10.21 12.28
CA GLY A 72 12.31 9.38 12.87
C GLY A 72 11.84 8.50 14.04
N GLU A 73 10.53 8.37 14.28
CA GLU A 73 9.98 7.48 15.33
C GLU A 73 10.13 6.01 14.96
N TYR A 74 10.10 5.70 13.66
CA TYR A 74 10.25 4.36 13.11
C TYR A 74 11.34 4.34 12.04
N ALA A 75 12.02 3.21 11.93
CA ALA A 75 13.05 3.02 10.90
C ALA A 75 12.46 2.65 9.53
N VAL A 76 11.31 1.97 9.50
CA VAL A 76 10.63 1.49 8.30
C VAL A 76 9.12 1.63 8.47
N GLY A 77 8.42 1.94 7.38
CA GLY A 77 6.96 2.00 7.35
C GLY A 77 6.37 1.22 6.17
N CYS A 78 5.36 0.42 6.44
CA CYS A 78 4.56 -0.25 5.43
C CYS A 78 3.44 0.70 4.98
N THR A 79 3.61 1.35 3.82
CA THR A 79 2.68 2.36 3.31
C THR A 79 2.47 2.23 1.80
N PHE A 80 1.46 2.91 1.25
CA PHE A 80 1.27 3.05 -0.18
C PHE A 80 2.25 4.08 -0.78
N GLU A 81 2.50 3.99 -2.07
CA GLU A 81 3.55 4.74 -2.76
C GLU A 81 3.43 6.26 -2.58
N GLU A 82 2.25 6.84 -2.83
CA GLU A 82 2.01 8.29 -2.72
C GLU A 82 2.33 8.82 -1.32
N GLY A 83 1.94 8.09 -0.26
CA GLY A 83 2.20 8.50 1.13
C GLY A 83 3.68 8.70 1.43
N GLY A 84 4.53 7.81 0.89
CA GLY A 84 5.99 7.96 1.01
C GLY A 84 6.58 8.96 0.00
N ALA A 85 6.07 8.98 -1.24
CA ALA A 85 6.56 9.83 -2.32
C ALA A 85 6.50 11.32 -1.97
N LYS A 86 5.41 11.75 -1.33
CA LYS A 86 5.25 13.12 -0.86
C LYS A 86 6.41 13.55 0.07
N TYR A 87 6.72 12.74 1.07
CA TYR A 87 7.81 13.06 2.01
C TYR A 87 9.18 13.07 1.36
N VAL A 88 9.40 12.19 0.37
CA VAL A 88 10.63 12.23 -0.45
C VAL A 88 10.70 13.54 -1.25
N ALA A 89 9.59 13.95 -1.87
CA ALA A 89 9.51 15.19 -2.65
C ALA A 89 9.70 16.44 -1.77
N ASP A 90 9.17 16.43 -0.55
CA ASP A 90 9.32 17.48 0.45
C ASP A 90 10.72 17.53 1.09
N GLY A 91 11.64 16.62 0.70
CA GLY A 91 13.03 16.60 1.19
C GLY A 91 13.21 15.98 2.58
N ALA A 92 12.24 15.23 3.08
CA ALA A 92 12.40 14.49 4.33
C ALA A 92 13.51 13.43 4.18
N PRO A 93 14.23 13.07 5.27
CA PRO A 93 15.34 12.11 5.23
C PRO A 93 14.84 10.65 5.11
N VAL A 94 13.99 10.40 4.15
CA VAL A 94 13.36 9.09 3.86
C VAL A 94 13.52 8.72 2.40
N LYS A 95 13.34 7.44 2.09
CA LYS A 95 13.26 6.97 0.70
C LYS A 95 12.21 5.88 0.57
N LEU A 96 11.63 5.78 -0.63
CA LEU A 96 10.78 4.66 -1.00
C LEU A 96 11.63 3.44 -1.37
N VAL A 97 11.18 2.28 -0.91
CA VAL A 97 11.77 0.98 -1.23
C VAL A 97 10.65 0.07 -1.74
N TYR A 98 10.82 -0.42 -2.96
CA TYR A 98 9.95 -1.44 -3.52
C TYR A 98 10.50 -2.83 -3.18
N MET A 99 9.61 -3.70 -2.73
CA MET A 99 10.02 -5.04 -2.31
C MET A 99 10.46 -5.87 -3.51
N LYS A 100 11.65 -6.45 -3.43
CA LYS A 100 12.23 -7.30 -4.49
C LYS A 100 11.44 -8.59 -4.74
N GLU A 101 10.71 -9.05 -3.73
CA GLU A 101 9.82 -10.21 -3.83
C GLU A 101 8.60 -9.92 -4.71
N GLY A 102 8.22 -8.65 -4.80
CA GLY A 102 7.16 -8.13 -5.65
C GLY A 102 6.18 -7.26 -4.89
N VAL A 103 5.50 -6.39 -5.64
CA VAL A 103 4.45 -5.52 -5.13
C VAL A 103 3.19 -5.66 -5.96
N ILE A 104 2.03 -5.61 -5.31
CA ILE A 104 0.73 -5.53 -5.96
C ILE A 104 0.50 -4.07 -6.39
N SER A 105 0.00 -3.88 -7.60
CA SER A 105 -0.31 -2.55 -8.15
C SER A 105 -1.75 -2.54 -8.60
N LYS A 106 -2.59 -1.78 -7.90
CA LYS A 106 -4.01 -1.63 -8.23
C LYS A 106 -4.33 -0.18 -8.58
N PRO A 107 -5.11 0.07 -9.64
CA PRO A 107 -5.62 1.41 -9.91
C PRO A 107 -6.75 1.76 -8.93
N ASP A 108 -6.82 3.03 -8.55
CA ASP A 108 -8.03 3.55 -7.92
C ASP A 108 -9.15 3.67 -8.96
N GLY A 109 -10.39 3.48 -8.51
CA GLY A 109 -11.57 3.56 -9.35
C GLY A 109 -12.43 4.78 -9.01
N ILE A 110 -13.07 5.35 -10.04
CA ILE A 110 -14.11 6.37 -9.90
C ILE A 110 -15.40 5.85 -10.49
N TYR A 111 -16.51 6.01 -9.78
CA TYR A 111 -17.80 5.45 -10.15
C TYR A 111 -18.91 6.50 -10.05
N ILE A 112 -19.90 6.39 -10.96
CA ILE A 112 -21.13 7.16 -10.84
C ILE A 112 -22.16 6.33 -10.07
N ILE A 113 -22.69 6.88 -8.99
CA ILE A 113 -23.76 6.22 -8.25
C ILE A 113 -25.03 6.10 -9.10
N LYS A 114 -25.73 4.97 -8.98
CA LYS A 114 -26.99 4.75 -9.67
C LYS A 114 -27.98 5.86 -9.32
N ASN A 115 -28.66 6.41 -10.34
CA ASN A 115 -29.62 7.51 -10.20
C ASN A 115 -29.02 8.83 -9.68
N ALA A 116 -27.76 9.12 -10.00
CA ALA A 116 -27.14 10.41 -9.70
C ALA A 116 -28.00 11.56 -10.24
N LYS A 117 -28.31 12.54 -9.40
CA LYS A 117 -29.18 13.70 -9.75
C LYS A 117 -28.61 14.55 -10.90
N HIS A 118 -27.28 14.60 -10.99
CA HIS A 118 -26.57 15.39 -12.00
C HIS A 118 -25.68 14.48 -12.87
N MET A 119 -26.30 13.50 -13.52
CA MET A 119 -25.61 12.46 -14.30
C MET A 119 -24.64 13.04 -15.34
N GLU A 120 -25.07 14.05 -16.11
CA GLU A 120 -24.23 14.65 -17.17
C GLU A 120 -23.01 15.39 -16.56
N ASN A 121 -23.14 16.02 -15.42
CA ASN A 121 -22.01 16.64 -14.73
C ASN A 121 -21.06 15.58 -14.16
N ALA A 122 -21.59 14.47 -13.64
CA ALA A 122 -20.79 13.36 -13.17
C ALA A 122 -19.95 12.72 -14.29
N LYS A 123 -20.54 12.53 -15.48
CA LYS A 123 -19.81 12.06 -16.66
C LYS A 123 -18.70 13.03 -17.06
N LYS A 124 -19.01 14.32 -17.19
CA LYS A 124 -18.01 15.35 -17.50
C LYS A 124 -16.87 15.39 -16.50
N PHE A 125 -17.17 15.15 -15.22
CA PHE A 125 -16.13 15.09 -14.19
C PHE A 125 -15.22 13.85 -14.37
N ILE A 126 -15.78 12.69 -14.71
CA ILE A 126 -14.99 11.50 -15.02
C ILE A 126 -14.10 11.75 -16.25
N ASP A 127 -14.67 12.32 -17.34
CA ASP A 127 -13.90 12.64 -18.54
C ASP A 127 -12.76 13.62 -18.22
N PHE A 128 -13.02 14.61 -17.38
CA PHE A 128 -11.99 15.55 -16.93
C PHE A 128 -10.90 14.86 -16.10
N ILE A 129 -11.28 14.12 -15.04
CA ILE A 129 -10.29 13.51 -14.12
C ILE A 129 -9.42 12.45 -14.82
N THR A 130 -9.92 11.83 -15.88
CA THR A 130 -9.17 10.86 -16.70
C THR A 130 -8.45 11.50 -17.90
N SER A 131 -8.61 12.81 -18.09
CA SER A 131 -7.91 13.53 -19.17
C SER A 131 -6.40 13.58 -18.92
N LYS A 132 -5.62 13.78 -19.98
CA LYS A 132 -4.15 13.95 -19.87
C LYS A 132 -3.78 15.12 -18.98
N GLU A 133 -4.50 16.23 -19.10
CA GLU A 133 -4.28 17.44 -18.28
C GLU A 133 -4.45 17.14 -16.80
N ALA A 134 -5.59 16.59 -16.39
CA ALA A 134 -5.85 16.28 -14.99
C ALA A 134 -4.89 15.20 -14.45
N GLN A 135 -4.60 14.17 -15.23
CA GLN A 135 -3.67 13.11 -14.84
C GLN A 135 -2.23 13.62 -14.73
N THR A 136 -1.81 14.56 -15.55
CA THR A 136 -0.50 15.24 -15.43
C THR A 136 -0.45 16.04 -14.12
N LEU A 137 -1.49 16.81 -13.81
CA LEU A 137 -1.57 17.56 -12.56
C LEU A 137 -1.55 16.66 -11.33
N ILE A 138 -2.32 15.56 -11.34
CA ILE A 138 -2.33 14.55 -10.28
C ILE A 138 -0.93 13.97 -10.06
N THR A 139 -0.22 13.68 -11.15
CA THR A 139 1.14 13.13 -11.07
C THR A 139 2.13 14.15 -10.49
N GLN A 140 2.05 15.40 -10.90
CA GLN A 140 3.00 16.45 -10.50
C GLN A 140 2.77 16.94 -9.07
N GLU A 141 1.50 17.16 -8.71
CA GLU A 141 1.14 17.81 -7.43
C GLU A 141 0.86 16.79 -6.31
N LEU A 142 0.31 15.63 -6.66
CA LEU A 142 -0.04 14.62 -5.67
C LEU A 142 0.92 13.43 -5.65
N HIS A 143 1.93 13.40 -6.53
CA HIS A 143 2.91 12.32 -6.66
C HIS A 143 2.26 10.93 -6.87
N ARG A 144 1.08 10.91 -7.52
CA ARG A 144 0.36 9.68 -7.89
C ARG A 144 0.70 9.25 -9.30
N ARG A 145 0.83 7.94 -9.51
CA ARG A 145 0.97 7.42 -10.87
C ARG A 145 -0.31 7.63 -11.65
N SER A 146 -0.16 8.07 -12.89
CA SER A 146 -1.28 8.17 -13.81
C SER A 146 -1.82 6.79 -14.19
N VAL A 147 -3.13 6.74 -14.48
CA VAL A 147 -3.77 5.60 -15.15
C VAL A 147 -3.58 5.64 -16.67
N ARG A 148 -2.91 6.69 -17.20
CA ARG A 148 -2.62 6.88 -18.62
C ARG A 148 -1.18 6.56 -18.93
N ASP A 149 -0.95 5.90 -20.05
CA ASP A 149 0.40 5.54 -20.53
C ASP A 149 1.16 6.73 -21.15
N ASP A 150 0.43 7.80 -21.53
CA ASP A 150 0.99 9.00 -22.14
C ASP A 150 1.31 10.11 -21.12
N VAL A 151 1.31 9.79 -19.83
CA VAL A 151 1.72 10.66 -18.71
C VAL A 151 2.88 10.03 -17.97
N ALA A 152 4.00 10.75 -17.88
CA ALA A 152 5.19 10.30 -17.18
C ALA A 152 4.92 10.05 -15.69
N PRO A 153 5.64 9.11 -15.05
CA PRO A 153 5.52 8.88 -13.60
C PRO A 153 5.96 10.10 -12.79
N PRO A 154 5.58 10.16 -11.51
CA PRO A 154 6.06 11.21 -10.61
C PRO A 154 7.59 11.27 -10.57
N LYS A 155 8.14 12.48 -10.51
CA LYS A 155 9.58 12.70 -10.48
C LYS A 155 10.22 11.98 -9.28
N GLY A 156 11.27 11.22 -9.55
CA GLY A 156 12.04 10.50 -8.51
C GLY A 156 11.49 9.11 -8.16
N LEU A 157 10.36 8.70 -8.74
CA LEU A 157 9.87 7.33 -8.61
C LEU A 157 10.41 6.45 -9.75
N LEU A 158 10.55 5.15 -9.45
CA LEU A 158 10.95 4.16 -10.46
C LEU A 158 9.88 4.05 -11.56
N GLU A 159 10.31 3.79 -12.79
CA GLU A 159 9.41 3.39 -13.86
C GLU A 159 8.70 2.07 -13.46
N LYS A 160 7.45 1.91 -13.88
CA LYS A 160 6.68 0.69 -13.56
C LYS A 160 7.38 -0.59 -14.06
N SER A 161 8.09 -0.49 -15.18
CA SER A 161 8.90 -1.58 -15.74
C SER A 161 10.10 -1.99 -14.88
N GLN A 162 10.52 -1.16 -13.95
CA GLN A 162 11.63 -1.43 -13.01
C GLN A 162 11.14 -2.04 -11.69
N ILE A 163 9.83 -2.14 -11.51
CA ILE A 163 9.20 -2.67 -10.30
C ILE A 163 8.68 -4.07 -10.62
N LYS A 164 9.04 -5.05 -9.80
CA LYS A 164 8.45 -6.38 -9.92
C LYS A 164 6.99 -6.35 -9.44
N ILE A 165 6.07 -6.29 -10.39
CA ILE A 165 4.64 -6.39 -10.10
C ILE A 165 4.26 -7.87 -9.99
N ILE A 166 3.46 -8.19 -8.98
CA ILE A 166 2.81 -9.49 -8.79
C ILE A 166 1.30 -9.31 -8.82
N ASP A 167 0.61 -10.30 -9.33
CA ASP A 167 -0.84 -10.33 -9.35
C ASP A 167 -1.38 -11.00 -8.10
N ASP A 168 -2.51 -10.52 -7.62
CA ASP A 168 -3.35 -11.19 -6.65
C ASP A 168 -4.67 -11.60 -7.32
N GLU A 169 -5.23 -12.71 -6.86
CA GLU A 169 -6.55 -13.14 -7.34
C GLU A 169 -7.64 -12.39 -6.60
N GLU A 170 -8.18 -11.33 -7.20
CA GLU A 170 -9.18 -10.45 -6.58
C GLU A 170 -10.37 -11.21 -5.98
N SER A 171 -10.88 -12.23 -6.69
CA SER A 171 -11.97 -13.08 -6.20
C SER A 171 -11.60 -13.87 -4.93
N VAL A 172 -10.34 -14.30 -4.82
CA VAL A 172 -9.82 -14.97 -3.62
C VAL A 172 -9.65 -13.97 -2.49
N VAL A 173 -9.13 -12.77 -2.78
CA VAL A 173 -8.96 -11.68 -1.81
C VAL A 173 -10.30 -11.26 -1.22
N GLU A 174 -11.31 -11.01 -2.06
CA GLU A 174 -12.64 -10.62 -1.61
C GLU A 174 -13.31 -11.71 -0.74
N LYS A 175 -13.28 -12.96 -1.21
CA LYS A 175 -13.83 -14.10 -0.49
C LYS A 175 -13.20 -14.29 0.88
N ASN A 176 -11.90 -14.06 0.99
CA ASN A 176 -11.15 -14.35 2.22
C ASN A 176 -10.92 -13.10 3.10
N LYS A 177 -11.39 -11.93 2.71
CA LYS A 177 -11.12 -10.67 3.44
C LYS A 177 -11.37 -10.79 4.93
N LYS A 178 -12.58 -11.26 5.32
CA LYS A 178 -12.92 -11.38 6.72
C LYS A 178 -12.05 -12.40 7.44
N SER A 179 -11.87 -13.58 6.90
CA SER A 179 -11.07 -14.65 7.51
C SER A 179 -9.59 -14.27 7.63
N TRP A 180 -9.05 -13.55 6.66
CA TRP A 180 -7.66 -13.08 6.72
C TRP A 180 -7.46 -11.97 7.76
N LEU A 181 -8.41 -11.06 7.90
CA LEU A 181 -8.37 -10.05 8.97
C LEU A 181 -8.49 -10.68 10.36
N ASP A 182 -9.40 -11.63 10.54
CA ASP A 182 -9.54 -12.38 11.80
C ASP A 182 -8.24 -13.15 12.11
N LYS A 183 -7.70 -13.88 11.13
CA LYS A 183 -6.44 -14.62 11.28
C LYS A 183 -5.24 -13.70 11.58
N PHE A 184 -5.14 -12.55 10.92
CA PHE A 184 -4.10 -11.58 11.25
C PHE A 184 -4.18 -11.12 12.70
N LYS A 185 -5.38 -10.81 13.17
CA LYS A 185 -5.62 -10.42 14.57
C LYS A 185 -5.18 -11.52 15.54
N ASP A 186 -5.55 -12.76 15.27
CA ASP A 186 -5.20 -13.92 16.11
C ASP A 186 -3.67 -14.11 16.13
N VAL A 187 -3.02 -14.10 14.97
CA VAL A 187 -1.56 -14.18 14.85
C VAL A 187 -0.89 -13.04 15.59
N PHE A 188 -1.32 -11.81 15.37
CA PHE A 188 -0.74 -10.64 16.02
C PHE A 188 -0.86 -10.72 17.55
N THR A 189 -2.01 -11.15 18.07
CA THR A 189 -2.25 -11.28 19.50
C THR A 189 -1.44 -12.43 20.13
N SER A 190 -1.25 -13.52 19.39
CA SER A 190 -0.52 -14.72 19.90
C SER A 190 0.98 -14.51 20.05
N VAL A 191 1.56 -13.49 19.42
CA VAL A 191 3.02 -13.25 19.42
C VAL A 191 3.45 -12.03 20.24
N GLN A 192 2.50 -11.43 20.98
CA GLN A 192 2.76 -10.29 21.89
C GLN A 192 3.42 -10.71 23.22
#